data_4f72a2e9221666a69b1511da0138959c
#
_entry.id   4f72a2e9221666a69b1511da0138959c
#
_cell.length_a   1.000
_cell.length_b   1.000
_cell.length_c   1.000
_cell.angle_alpha   90.00
_cell.angle_beta   90.00
_cell.angle_gamma   90.00
#
_symmetry.space_group_name_H-M   'P 1'
#
loop_
_entity.id
_entity.type
_entity.pdbx_description
1 polymer ?
#
loop_
_entity_poly.entity_id
_entity_poly.type
_entity_poly.pdbx_seq_one_letter_code
_entity_poly.pdbx_strand_id
1 'polypeptide(L)'
;MTTARAGLRILEGIVGWVTDQEVADRLHELRHHPYLEHAVEYLHLDVHDLDRRRLRATSDAGTDYAIVLPRDSALADGAVLLLEPDRAVVVRAGAPRTITLRANDIGAALRLGFLVGHLHWKADQRDESVVVHLEGPESDYTSRIVELLENGRVESLDD
;
A
#
# COMPACT_ATOMS: atom_id res chain seq x y z
N MET A 1 -30.11 -4.80 3.43
CA MET A 1 -28.98 -4.70 2.51
C MET A 1 -28.11 -5.92 2.66
N THR A 2 -28.17 -6.83 1.74
CA THR A 2 -27.28 -7.98 1.71
C THR A 2 -25.94 -7.51 1.20
N THR A 3 -24.98 -7.33 2.10
CA THR A 3 -23.59 -7.25 1.69
C THR A 3 -23.27 -8.59 1.04
N ALA A 4 -23.14 -8.60 -0.29
CA ALA A 4 -22.62 -9.77 -0.95
C ALA A 4 -21.29 -10.07 -0.29
N ARG A 5 -21.17 -11.17 0.45
CA ARG A 5 -19.89 -11.72 0.82
C ARG A 5 -19.16 -11.91 -0.49
N ALA A 6 -18.15 -11.08 -0.72
CA ALA A 6 -17.19 -11.34 -1.78
C ALA A 6 -16.72 -12.77 -1.54
N GLY A 7 -17.06 -13.69 -2.42
CA GLY A 7 -16.67 -15.08 -2.27
C GLY A 7 -15.16 -15.18 -2.21
N LEU A 8 -14.65 -16.19 -1.52
CA LEU A 8 -13.24 -16.51 -1.46
C LEU A 8 -12.67 -16.57 -2.88
N ARG A 9 -11.68 -15.75 -3.17
CA ARG A 9 -11.01 -15.74 -4.47
C ARG A 9 -9.69 -16.51 -4.40
N ILE A 10 -9.44 -17.36 -5.40
CA ILE A 10 -8.22 -18.17 -5.48
C ILE A 10 -7.20 -17.44 -6.34
N LEU A 11 -5.98 -17.30 -5.79
CA LEU A 11 -4.81 -16.75 -6.48
C LEU A 11 -3.82 -17.88 -6.72
N GLU A 12 -3.57 -18.20 -8.00
CA GLU A 12 -2.86 -19.42 -8.38
C GLU A 12 -1.38 -19.20 -8.72
N GLY A 13 -0.85 -18.00 -8.51
CA GLY A 13 0.55 -17.76 -8.78
C GLY A 13 0.93 -16.29 -8.74
N ILE A 14 2.21 -16.06 -8.93
CA ILE A 14 2.79 -14.71 -9.00
C ILE A 14 2.73 -14.26 -10.47
N VAL A 15 2.05 -13.14 -10.72
CA VAL A 15 1.90 -12.59 -12.08
C VAL A 15 2.93 -11.50 -12.40
N GLY A 16 3.64 -11.04 -11.41
CA GLY A 16 4.70 -10.04 -11.58
C GLY A 16 5.26 -9.58 -10.23
N TRP A 17 6.12 -8.59 -10.28
CA TRP A 17 6.78 -8.01 -9.12
C TRP A 17 6.66 -6.50 -9.15
N VAL A 18 6.57 -5.87 -7.98
CA VAL A 18 6.50 -4.39 -7.90
C VAL A 18 7.73 -3.70 -8.47
N THR A 19 8.85 -4.43 -8.61
CA THR A 19 10.09 -3.96 -9.22
C THR A 19 10.07 -4.00 -10.75
N ASP A 20 9.13 -4.70 -11.36
CA ASP A 20 8.95 -4.73 -12.81
C ASP A 20 8.33 -3.42 -13.26
N GLN A 21 8.93 -2.73 -14.23
CA GLN A 21 8.50 -1.40 -14.64
C GLN A 21 7.05 -1.35 -15.12
N GLU A 22 6.63 -2.30 -15.95
CA GLU A 22 5.24 -2.37 -16.45
C GLU A 22 4.24 -2.59 -15.30
N VAL A 23 4.60 -3.43 -14.35
CA VAL A 23 3.77 -3.69 -13.16
C VAL A 23 3.69 -2.44 -12.28
N ALA A 24 4.82 -1.79 -12.04
CA ALA A 24 4.88 -0.56 -11.26
C ALA A 24 3.99 0.54 -11.88
N ASP A 25 4.03 0.70 -13.19
CA ASP A 25 3.21 1.67 -13.92
C ASP A 25 1.71 1.37 -13.77
N ARG A 26 1.33 0.12 -13.91
CA ARG A 26 -0.06 -0.32 -13.72
C ARG A 26 -0.55 -0.12 -12.28
N LEU A 27 0.27 -0.43 -11.30
CA LEU A 27 -0.07 -0.20 -9.90
C LEU A 27 -0.23 1.29 -9.60
N HIS A 28 0.63 2.13 -10.18
CA HIS A 28 0.52 3.58 -10.06
C HIS A 28 -0.81 4.08 -10.64
N GLU A 29 -1.18 3.65 -11.84
CA GLU A 29 -2.47 4.00 -12.47
C GLU A 29 -3.66 3.59 -11.59
N LEU A 30 -3.63 2.38 -11.04
CA LEU A 30 -4.71 1.88 -10.18
C LEU A 30 -4.80 2.67 -8.87
N ARG A 31 -3.67 3.02 -8.24
CA ARG A 31 -3.65 3.81 -7.01
C ARG A 31 -4.23 5.21 -7.18
N HIS A 32 -4.04 5.80 -8.34
CA HIS A 32 -4.45 7.17 -8.65
C HIS A 32 -5.69 7.26 -9.53
N HIS A 33 -6.38 6.16 -9.74
CA HIS A 33 -7.59 6.14 -10.55
C HIS A 33 -8.73 6.89 -9.85
N PRO A 34 -9.35 7.89 -10.53
CA PRO A 34 -10.30 8.80 -9.87
C PRO A 34 -11.60 8.14 -9.42
N TYR A 35 -11.95 6.99 -9.98
CA TYR A 35 -13.21 6.30 -9.69
C TYR A 35 -13.04 4.96 -8.98
N LEU A 36 -11.81 4.54 -8.70
CA LEU A 36 -11.52 3.29 -8.02
C LEU A 36 -10.93 3.56 -6.64
N GLU A 37 -11.62 3.11 -5.61
CA GLU A 37 -11.14 3.11 -4.24
C GLU A 37 -10.56 1.73 -3.92
N HIS A 38 -9.41 1.70 -3.23
CA HIS A 38 -8.75 0.46 -2.84
C HIS A 38 -8.53 -0.52 -4.00
N ALA A 39 -8.23 0.01 -5.19
CA ALA A 39 -7.98 -0.83 -6.37
C ALA A 39 -6.73 -1.71 -6.20
N VAL A 40 -5.74 -1.24 -5.45
CA VAL A 40 -4.58 -2.03 -5.06
C VAL A 40 -4.79 -2.51 -3.63
N GLU A 41 -4.94 -3.80 -3.47
CA GLU A 41 -5.09 -4.45 -2.16
C GLU A 41 -3.78 -5.07 -1.73
N TYR A 42 -3.47 -4.99 -0.45
CA TYR A 42 -2.25 -5.53 0.13
C TYR A 42 -2.56 -6.70 1.06
N LEU A 43 -1.82 -7.77 0.88
CA LEU A 43 -1.78 -8.90 1.80
C LEU A 43 -0.53 -8.76 2.67
N HIS A 44 -0.72 -8.36 3.92
CA HIS A 44 0.35 -8.25 4.89
C HIS A 44 0.58 -9.63 5.51
N LEU A 45 1.70 -10.25 5.14
CA LEU A 45 2.03 -11.60 5.57
C LEU A 45 3.19 -11.59 6.55
N ASP A 46 3.12 -12.50 7.52
CA ASP A 46 4.24 -12.81 8.39
C ASP A 46 5.36 -13.48 7.58
N VAL A 47 6.61 -13.27 7.97
CA VAL A 47 7.77 -13.90 7.33
C VAL A 47 7.63 -15.44 7.29
N HIS A 48 7.04 -16.03 8.33
CA HIS A 48 6.79 -17.47 8.39
C HIS A 48 5.77 -17.96 7.36
N ASP A 49 4.86 -17.10 6.91
CA ASP A 49 3.86 -17.46 5.91
C ASP A 49 4.42 -17.46 4.49
N LEU A 50 5.56 -16.83 4.26
CA LEU A 50 6.20 -16.75 2.94
C LEU A 50 6.67 -18.12 2.42
N ASP A 51 6.95 -19.06 3.31
CA ASP A 51 7.37 -20.42 2.95
C ASP A 51 6.19 -21.33 2.59
N ARG A 52 4.98 -20.86 2.81
CA ARG A 52 3.77 -21.64 2.54
C ARG A 52 3.33 -21.48 1.09
N ARG A 53 3.02 -22.57 0.45
CA ARG A 53 2.47 -22.59 -0.91
C ARG A 53 0.95 -22.53 -0.94
N ARG A 54 0.32 -22.83 0.16
CA ARG A 54 -1.12 -22.76 0.35
C ARG A 54 -1.41 -22.05 1.64
N LEU A 55 -2.08 -20.93 1.53
CA LEU A 55 -2.53 -20.18 2.70
C LEU A 55 -3.75 -19.34 2.35
N ARG A 56 -4.47 -18.97 3.38
CA ARG A 56 -5.59 -18.06 3.29
C ARG A 56 -5.22 -16.76 3.98
N ALA A 57 -5.52 -15.64 3.34
CA ALA A 57 -5.23 -14.32 3.88
C ALA A 57 -6.33 -13.34 3.51
N THR A 58 -6.53 -12.35 4.37
CA THR A 58 -7.47 -11.25 4.14
C THR A 58 -6.70 -9.99 3.80
N SER A 59 -7.06 -9.32 2.72
CA SER A 59 -6.43 -8.08 2.30
C SER A 59 -6.79 -6.92 3.23
N ASP A 60 -6.09 -5.83 3.11
CA ASP A 60 -6.38 -4.58 3.82
C ASP A 60 -7.73 -3.95 3.41
N ALA A 61 -8.28 -4.34 2.26
CA ALA A 61 -9.64 -3.98 1.84
C ALA A 61 -10.72 -4.94 2.38
N GLY A 62 -10.34 -5.95 3.16
CA GLY A 62 -11.27 -6.93 3.74
C GLY A 62 -11.65 -8.08 2.81
N THR A 63 -10.94 -8.27 1.72
CA THR A 63 -11.21 -9.37 0.78
C THR A 63 -10.43 -10.62 1.17
N ASP A 64 -11.12 -11.77 1.22
CA ASP A 64 -10.51 -13.06 1.50
C ASP A 64 -9.94 -13.69 0.24
N TYR A 65 -8.68 -14.09 0.32
CA TYR A 65 -7.98 -14.80 -0.74
C TYR A 65 -7.44 -16.13 -0.28
N ALA A 66 -7.53 -17.14 -1.14
CA ALA A 66 -6.80 -18.40 -1.00
C ALA A 66 -5.63 -18.37 -1.99
N ILE A 67 -4.43 -18.50 -1.48
CA ILE A 67 -3.21 -18.51 -2.30
C ILE A 67 -2.81 -19.97 -2.50
N VAL A 68 -2.63 -20.36 -3.75
CA VAL A 68 -2.16 -21.69 -4.15
C VAL A 68 -1.02 -21.51 -5.14
N LEU A 69 0.22 -21.71 -4.68
CA LEU A 69 1.41 -21.52 -5.51
C LEU A 69 1.91 -22.83 -6.11
N PRO A 70 2.47 -22.77 -7.34
CA PRO A 70 3.24 -23.87 -7.89
C PRO A 70 4.46 -24.23 -7.03
N ARG A 71 4.99 -25.43 -7.20
CA ARG A 71 6.11 -25.95 -6.39
C ARG A 71 7.40 -25.15 -6.52
N ASP A 72 7.60 -24.50 -7.65
CA ASP A 72 8.79 -23.71 -7.98
C ASP A 72 8.65 -22.22 -7.67
N SER A 73 7.52 -21.82 -7.08
CA SER A 73 7.25 -20.44 -6.68
C SER A 73 7.30 -20.29 -5.17
N ALA A 74 7.78 -19.15 -4.71
CA ALA A 74 7.75 -18.75 -3.31
C ALA A 74 7.29 -17.30 -3.19
N LEU A 75 6.52 -17.01 -2.15
CA LEU A 75 6.10 -15.64 -1.83
C LEU A 75 7.29 -14.84 -1.32
N ALA A 76 7.32 -13.57 -1.69
CA ALA A 76 8.24 -12.60 -1.15
C ALA A 76 7.59 -11.23 -1.13
N ASP A 77 8.18 -10.31 -0.39
CA ASP A 77 7.71 -8.91 -0.39
C ASP A 77 7.71 -8.35 -1.81
N GLY A 78 6.62 -7.70 -2.19
CA GLY A 78 6.46 -7.12 -3.52
C GLY A 78 5.96 -8.07 -4.60
N ALA A 79 5.63 -9.32 -4.27
CA ALA A 79 4.99 -10.24 -5.21
C ALA A 79 3.59 -9.74 -5.57
N VAL A 80 3.26 -9.70 -6.85
CA VAL A 80 1.93 -9.35 -7.34
C VAL A 80 1.19 -10.63 -7.72
N LEU A 81 0.08 -10.88 -7.06
CA LEU A 81 -0.70 -12.13 -7.23
C LEU A 81 -1.90 -11.95 -8.16
N LEU A 82 -2.32 -10.72 -8.37
CA LEU A 82 -3.42 -10.36 -9.24
C LEU A 82 -3.14 -8.99 -9.85
N LEU A 83 -3.33 -8.87 -11.15
CA LEU A 83 -3.23 -7.60 -11.86
C LEU A 83 -4.30 -7.55 -12.96
N GLU A 84 -5.42 -6.93 -12.63
CA GLU A 84 -6.57 -6.76 -13.51
C GLU A 84 -6.74 -5.27 -13.85
N PRO A 85 -7.61 -4.90 -14.81
CA PRO A 85 -7.84 -3.50 -15.17
C PRO A 85 -8.32 -2.61 -14.02
N ASP A 86 -9.02 -3.19 -13.05
CA ASP A 86 -9.65 -2.47 -11.92
C ASP A 86 -9.17 -2.92 -10.55
N ARG A 87 -8.26 -3.89 -10.47
CA ARG A 87 -7.81 -4.47 -9.21
C ARG A 87 -6.42 -5.08 -9.32
N ALA A 88 -5.65 -4.94 -8.27
CA ALA A 88 -4.39 -5.66 -8.07
C ALA A 88 -4.28 -6.13 -6.63
N VAL A 89 -3.54 -7.22 -6.43
CA VAL A 89 -3.22 -7.75 -5.10
C VAL A 89 -1.73 -7.92 -4.98
N VAL A 90 -1.15 -7.29 -3.96
CA VAL A 90 0.29 -7.23 -3.73
C VAL A 90 0.60 -7.78 -2.34
N VAL A 91 1.64 -8.60 -2.26
CA VAL A 91 2.16 -9.13 -1.00
C VAL A 91 3.10 -8.12 -0.35
N ARG A 92 2.89 -7.85 0.92
CA ARG A 92 3.84 -7.14 1.79
C ARG A 92 4.25 -8.05 2.93
N ALA A 93 5.54 -8.16 3.13
CA ALA A 93 6.13 -9.01 4.16
C ALA A 93 7.11 -8.23 5.02
N GLY A 94 7.17 -8.58 6.29
CA GLY A 94 8.01 -7.90 7.27
C GLY A 94 7.28 -6.80 8.03
N ALA A 95 8.03 -6.00 8.78
CA ALA A 95 7.48 -4.88 9.52
C ALA A 95 6.93 -3.80 8.57
N PRO A 96 5.75 -3.25 8.85
CA PRO A 96 5.22 -2.14 8.08
C PRO A 96 6.21 -0.96 8.11
N ARG A 97 6.49 -0.37 6.96
CA ARG A 97 7.31 0.83 6.87
C ARG A 97 6.41 2.06 6.94
N THR A 98 6.79 2.99 7.78
CA THR A 98 6.06 4.24 7.98
C THR A 98 7.02 5.42 7.98
N ILE A 99 6.49 6.61 7.65
CA ILE A 99 7.14 7.87 7.95
C ILE A 99 6.21 8.69 8.85
N THR A 100 6.78 9.39 9.81
CA THR A 100 6.03 10.27 10.70
C THR A 100 6.32 11.72 10.34
N LEU A 101 5.30 12.47 9.99
CA LEU A 101 5.39 13.86 9.55
C LEU A 101 4.70 14.78 10.56
N ARG A 102 5.39 15.84 10.96
CA ARG A 102 4.85 16.86 11.86
C ARG A 102 4.90 18.22 11.18
N ALA A 103 3.79 18.93 11.23
CA ALA A 103 3.70 20.31 10.76
C ALA A 103 4.07 21.30 11.88
N ASN A 104 4.75 22.38 11.53
CA ASN A 104 5.25 23.36 12.50
C ASN A 104 4.27 24.52 12.73
N ASP A 105 3.23 24.65 11.93
CA ASP A 105 2.18 25.66 12.09
C ASP A 105 0.83 25.12 11.59
N ILE A 106 -0.24 25.83 11.92
CA ILE A 106 -1.61 25.43 11.55
C ILE A 106 -1.78 25.36 10.03
N GLY A 107 -1.25 26.34 9.31
CA GLY A 107 -1.35 26.38 7.85
C GLY A 107 -0.66 25.19 7.20
N ALA A 108 0.52 24.82 7.68
CA ALA A 108 1.24 23.62 7.22
C ALA A 108 0.49 22.33 7.57
N ALA A 109 -0.13 22.26 8.75
CA ALA A 109 -0.93 21.11 9.16
C ALA A 109 -2.15 20.92 8.26
N LEU A 110 -2.86 21.99 7.93
CA LEU A 110 -3.98 21.95 7.00
C LEU A 110 -3.54 21.50 5.60
N ARG A 111 -2.42 22.03 5.13
CA ARG A 111 -1.86 21.67 3.82
C ARG A 111 -1.44 20.21 3.78
N LEU A 112 -0.72 19.74 4.79
CA LEU A 112 -0.29 18.35 4.91
C LEU A 112 -1.48 17.40 4.96
N GLY A 113 -2.46 17.66 5.82
CA GLY A 113 -3.67 16.86 5.94
C GLY A 113 -4.47 16.81 4.64
N PHE A 114 -4.60 17.94 3.95
CA PHE A 114 -5.25 18.01 2.65
C PHE A 114 -4.53 17.15 1.61
N LEU A 115 -3.20 17.25 1.53
CA LEU A 115 -2.41 16.47 0.57
C LEU A 115 -2.46 14.98 0.85
N VAL A 116 -2.36 14.57 2.11
CA VAL A 116 -2.46 13.16 2.52
C VAL A 116 -3.78 12.57 2.07
N GLY A 117 -4.89 13.29 2.30
CA GLY A 117 -6.20 12.85 1.85
C GLY A 117 -6.38 12.90 0.33
N HIS A 118 -5.90 13.94 -0.32
CA HIS A 118 -5.98 14.11 -1.77
C HIS A 118 -5.17 13.06 -2.54
N LEU A 119 -4.00 12.71 -2.03
CA LEU A 119 -3.12 11.70 -2.62
C LEU A 119 -3.52 10.26 -2.24
N HIS A 120 -4.57 10.10 -1.46
CA HIS A 120 -5.07 8.80 -0.98
C HIS A 120 -4.02 7.98 -0.23
N TRP A 121 -3.13 8.66 0.49
CA TRP A 121 -2.15 7.98 1.32
C TRP A 121 -2.85 7.31 2.50
N LYS A 122 -2.44 6.10 2.82
CA LYS A 122 -2.85 5.47 4.07
C LYS A 122 -2.10 6.11 5.22
N ALA A 123 -2.82 6.71 6.13
CA ALA A 123 -2.21 7.44 7.22
C ALA A 123 -3.10 7.44 8.47
N ASP A 124 -2.45 7.54 9.62
CA ASP A 124 -3.08 7.73 10.90
C ASP A 124 -2.64 9.06 11.49
N GLN A 125 -3.58 9.80 12.08
CA GLN A 125 -3.24 10.98 12.85
C GLN A 125 -2.89 10.55 14.29
N ARG A 126 -1.76 11.03 14.77
CA ARG A 126 -1.32 10.84 16.16
C ARG A 126 -0.90 12.19 16.72
N ASP A 127 -1.69 12.72 17.64
CA ASP A 127 -1.46 14.04 18.23
C ASP A 127 -1.25 15.11 17.15
N GLU A 128 -0.07 15.68 17.06
CA GLU A 128 0.29 16.71 16.08
C GLU A 128 1.00 16.15 14.84
N SER A 129 0.99 14.84 14.68
CA SER A 129 1.72 14.14 13.62
C SER A 129 0.79 13.28 12.76
N VAL A 130 1.23 13.01 11.56
CA VAL A 130 0.62 12.05 10.64
C VAL A 130 1.62 10.94 10.39
N VAL A 131 1.21 9.70 10.65
CA VAL A 131 2.00 8.50 10.37
C VAL A 131 1.52 7.95 9.04
N VAL A 132 2.35 8.06 8.01
CA VAL A 132 2.04 7.59 6.67
C VAL A 132 2.58 6.18 6.48
N HIS A 133 1.72 5.26 6.06
CA HIS A 133 2.09 3.89 5.74
C HIS A 133 2.64 3.83 4.33
N LEU A 134 3.91 3.45 4.19
CA LEU A 134 4.58 3.40 2.89
C LEU A 134 4.20 2.13 2.12
N GLU A 135 3.66 2.33 0.94
CA GLU A 135 3.31 1.26 0.01
C GLU A 135 4.34 1.12 -1.13
N GLY A 136 5.32 1.99 -1.15
CA GLY A 136 6.38 2.04 -2.13
C GLY A 136 7.61 2.76 -1.57
N PRO A 137 8.55 3.18 -2.43
CA PRO A 137 9.73 3.93 -1.98
C PRO A 137 9.34 5.22 -1.27
N GLU A 138 10.06 5.54 -0.20
CA GLU A 138 9.82 6.77 0.58
C GLU A 138 9.92 8.03 -0.29
N SER A 139 10.82 8.02 -1.29
CA SER A 139 10.99 9.12 -2.22
C SER A 139 9.73 9.47 -3.03
N ASP A 140 8.85 8.50 -3.28
CA ASP A 140 7.58 8.75 -3.96
C ASP A 140 6.63 9.58 -3.12
N TYR A 141 6.77 9.51 -1.80
CA TYR A 141 5.98 10.28 -0.84
C TYR A 141 6.60 11.65 -0.57
N THR A 142 7.89 11.68 -0.27
CA THR A 142 8.58 12.93 0.08
C THR A 142 8.66 13.90 -1.08
N SER A 143 8.75 13.43 -2.32
CA SER A 143 8.73 14.28 -3.51
C SER A 143 7.42 15.05 -3.69
N ARG A 144 6.30 14.52 -3.19
CA ARG A 144 4.98 15.16 -3.26
C ARG A 144 4.79 16.30 -2.25
N ILE A 145 5.61 16.32 -1.22
CA ILE A 145 5.58 17.34 -0.16
C ILE A 145 6.92 18.07 -0.04
N VAL A 146 7.72 18.04 -1.08
CA VAL A 146 9.08 18.58 -1.08
C VAL A 146 9.15 20.05 -0.65
N GLU A 147 8.21 20.88 -1.10
CA GLU A 147 8.15 22.29 -0.70
C GLU A 147 7.97 22.46 0.80
N LEU A 148 7.10 21.66 1.42
CA LEU A 148 6.86 21.71 2.86
C LEU A 148 8.07 21.22 3.67
N LEU A 149 8.79 20.25 3.15
CA LEU A 149 10.01 19.73 3.79
C LEU A 149 11.18 20.70 3.64
N GLU A 150 11.40 21.25 2.45
CA GLU A 150 12.53 22.15 2.17
C GLU A 150 12.42 23.49 2.91
N ASN A 151 11.22 24.03 3.06
CA ASN A 151 11.00 25.29 3.78
C ASN A 151 10.81 25.10 5.30
N GLY A 152 10.95 23.89 5.82
CA GLY A 152 10.89 23.57 7.24
C GLY A 152 9.49 23.65 7.85
N ARG A 153 8.43 23.73 7.04
CA ARG A 153 7.04 23.78 7.53
C ARG A 153 6.54 22.43 7.98
N VAL A 154 7.09 21.36 7.42
CA VAL A 154 6.86 19.98 7.81
C VAL A 154 8.21 19.32 8.03
N GLU A 155 8.33 18.53 9.07
CA GLU A 155 9.53 17.76 9.36
C GLU A 155 9.21 16.27 9.47
N SER A 156 10.15 15.43 9.02
CA SER A 156 10.10 13.99 9.27
C SER A 156 10.74 13.70 10.62
N LEU A 157 10.04 12.93 11.46
CA LEU A 157 10.50 12.57 12.79
C LEU A 157 11.24 11.23 12.83
N ASP A 158 11.27 10.53 11.71
CA ASP A 158 11.95 9.24 11.63
C ASP A 158 13.43 9.45 11.28
N ASP A 159 14.28 8.84 12.06
CA ASP A 159 15.73 8.78 11.84
C ASP A 159 16.11 7.64 10.88
#